data_6c5d086540712a9130271f1ffd83d190
#
_entry.id   6c5d086540712a9130271f1ffd83d190
#
_cell.length_a   1.000
_cell.length_b   1.000
_cell.length_c   1.000
_cell.angle_alpha   90.00
_cell.angle_beta   90.00
_cell.angle_gamma   90.00
#
_symmetry.space_group_name_H-M   'P 1'
#
loop_
_entity.id
_entity.type
_entity.pdbx_description
1 polymer ?
#
loop_
_entity_poly.entity_id
_entity_poly.type
_entity_poly.pdbx_seq_one_letter_code
_entity_poly.pdbx_strand_id
1 'polypeptide(L)'
;MMNKEQIAKKFPSYFKNFEIPEWAREQELEVYRACATGEVDRLSFLNSFEENGFEISAGGDIADPSEYSLSTYTKFRDVKRFMKLDSRYGVPFVIARGITKPAHGICLETKEWKSKLGIKYKGSHVDWWLYENARPWEEFEEVIENEY
;
A
#
# COMPACT_ATOMS: atom_id res chain seq x y z
N MET A 1 16.76 8.11 11.29
CA MET A 1 16.29 6.71 11.10
C MET A 1 15.73 6.18 12.41
N MET A 2 14.63 5.45 12.35
CA MET A 2 13.99 4.88 13.52
C MET A 2 14.76 3.65 14.00
N ASN A 3 14.95 3.51 15.32
CA ASN A 3 15.53 2.31 15.89
C ASN A 3 14.45 1.22 16.04
N LYS A 4 14.88 0.00 16.43
CA LYS A 4 13.94 -1.14 16.53
C LYS A 4 12.80 -0.90 17.53
N GLU A 5 13.05 -0.22 18.63
CA GLU A 5 12.00 0.09 19.59
C GLU A 5 10.95 1.05 19.05
N GLN A 6 11.41 2.09 18.34
CA GLN A 6 10.50 3.06 17.74
C GLN A 6 9.63 2.39 16.66
N ILE A 7 10.23 1.51 15.89
CA ILE A 7 9.51 0.73 14.87
C ILE A 7 8.45 -0.14 15.55
N ALA A 8 8.82 -0.87 16.60
CA ALA A 8 7.91 -1.77 17.32
C ALA A 8 6.73 -1.02 17.94
N LYS A 9 6.90 0.26 18.32
CA LYS A 9 5.83 1.06 18.91
C LYS A 9 4.88 1.64 17.88
N LYS A 10 5.32 1.83 16.63
CA LYS A 10 4.54 2.46 15.58
C LYS A 10 3.81 1.49 14.68
N PHE A 11 4.40 0.34 14.39
CA PHE A 11 3.82 -0.64 13.48
C PHE A 11 2.98 -1.69 14.22
N PRO A 12 2.02 -2.32 13.52
CA PRO A 12 1.28 -3.45 14.09
C PRO A 12 2.24 -4.53 14.58
N SER A 13 1.85 -5.25 15.63
CA SER A 13 2.71 -6.27 16.24
C SER A 13 3.14 -7.37 15.29
N TYR A 14 2.32 -7.72 14.30
CA TYR A 14 2.66 -8.77 13.34
C TYR A 14 3.74 -8.34 12.34
N PHE A 15 4.15 -7.06 12.33
CA PHE A 15 5.29 -6.62 11.50
C PHE A 15 6.61 -7.21 11.96
N LYS A 16 6.62 -7.90 13.10
CA LYS A 16 7.79 -8.70 13.53
C LYS A 16 8.07 -9.90 12.61
N ASN A 17 7.09 -10.27 11.77
CA ASN A 17 7.22 -11.43 10.87
C ASN A 17 8.20 -11.20 9.71
N PHE A 18 8.57 -9.95 9.43
CA PHE A 18 9.42 -9.61 8.30
C PHE A 18 10.37 -8.47 8.64
N GLU A 19 11.36 -8.26 7.79
CA GLU A 19 12.26 -7.11 7.91
C GLU A 19 11.79 -6.01 6.96
N ILE A 20 11.71 -4.78 7.49
CA ILE A 20 11.34 -3.63 6.68
C ILE A 20 12.45 -3.38 5.67
N PRO A 21 12.13 -3.22 4.38
CA PRO A 21 13.14 -2.95 3.36
C PRO A 21 14.00 -1.74 3.70
N GLU A 22 15.29 -1.86 3.43
CA GLU A 22 16.30 -0.85 3.79
C GLU A 22 15.98 0.55 3.31
N TRP A 23 15.41 0.68 2.11
CA TRP A 23 15.16 1.99 1.49
C TRP A 23 13.76 2.53 1.76
N ALA A 24 12.92 1.79 2.48
CA ALA A 24 11.61 2.28 2.85
C ALA A 24 11.75 3.42 3.87
N ARG A 25 11.00 4.50 3.69
CA ARG A 25 11.10 5.68 4.54
C ARG A 25 9.82 6.49 4.52
N GLU A 26 9.69 7.36 5.51
CA GLU A 26 8.62 8.35 5.53
C GLU A 26 8.89 9.33 4.38
N GLN A 27 7.92 9.48 3.47
CA GLN A 27 8.00 10.42 2.37
C GLN A 27 6.60 10.76 1.86
N GLU A 28 6.47 11.93 1.27
CA GLU A 28 5.19 12.36 0.72
C GLU A 28 5.16 12.10 -0.78
N LEU A 29 4.28 11.21 -1.20
CA LEU A 29 4.05 10.89 -2.60
C LEU A 29 2.55 10.99 -2.87
N GLU A 30 2.17 11.63 -3.97
CA GLU A 30 0.79 11.54 -4.42
C GLU A 30 0.59 10.19 -5.08
N VAL A 31 -0.38 9.43 -4.58
CA VAL A 31 -0.62 8.07 -5.04
C VAL A 31 -2.10 7.82 -5.29
N TYR A 32 -2.35 6.77 -6.07
CA TYR A 32 -3.69 6.23 -6.32
C TYR A 32 -3.80 4.85 -5.69
N ARG A 33 -4.94 4.60 -5.06
CA ARG A 33 -5.25 3.31 -4.45
C ARG A 33 -6.52 2.74 -5.05
N ALA A 34 -6.49 1.49 -5.48
CA ALA A 34 -7.70 0.77 -5.91
C ALA A 34 -8.44 0.30 -4.66
N CYS A 35 -9.66 0.80 -4.47
CA CYS A 35 -10.48 0.52 -3.29
C CYS A 35 -11.45 -0.60 -3.59
N ALA A 36 -11.20 -1.77 -3.02
CA ALA A 36 -11.89 -3.02 -3.34
C ALA A 36 -13.34 -3.08 -2.82
N THR A 37 -13.66 -2.30 -1.80
CA THR A 37 -15.02 -2.29 -1.23
C THR A 37 -16.00 -1.43 -2.04
N GLY A 38 -15.50 -0.72 -3.05
CA GLY A 38 -16.30 0.25 -3.79
C GLY A 38 -16.41 1.60 -3.10
N GLU A 39 -15.71 1.77 -1.98
CA GLU A 39 -15.71 3.01 -1.19
C GLU A 39 -14.32 3.30 -0.67
N VAL A 40 -14.07 4.57 -0.34
CA VAL A 40 -12.81 4.99 0.28
C VAL A 40 -12.96 4.85 1.80
N ASP A 41 -12.73 3.65 2.29
CA ASP A 41 -12.95 3.30 3.70
C ASP A 41 -11.81 2.46 4.25
N ARG A 42 -11.89 2.13 5.54
CA ARG A 42 -10.86 1.37 6.22
C ARG A 42 -10.58 0.02 5.55
N LEU A 43 -11.63 -0.69 5.15
CA LEU A 43 -11.47 -2.02 4.55
C LEU A 43 -10.78 -1.99 3.19
N SER A 44 -10.79 -0.84 2.52
CA SER A 44 -10.06 -0.66 1.26
C SER A 44 -8.57 -0.34 1.47
N PHE A 45 -8.15 -0.16 2.71
CA PHE A 45 -6.75 0.15 3.05
C PHE A 45 -6.12 -0.93 3.94
N LEU A 46 -6.57 -2.17 3.81
CA LEU A 46 -5.95 -3.31 4.46
C LEU A 46 -4.82 -3.87 3.59
N ASN A 47 -3.75 -4.35 4.22
CA ASN A 47 -2.72 -5.09 3.49
C ASN A 47 -3.20 -6.53 3.24
N SER A 48 -2.45 -7.29 2.44
CA SER A 48 -2.85 -8.66 2.08
C SER A 48 -2.98 -9.57 3.29
N PHE A 49 -2.09 -9.43 4.26
CA PHE A 49 -2.13 -10.24 5.48
C PHE A 49 -3.43 -10.02 6.24
N GLU A 50 -3.82 -8.75 6.43
CA GLU A 50 -5.09 -8.39 7.10
C GLU A 50 -6.30 -8.86 6.30
N GLU A 51 -6.28 -8.65 4.97
CA GLU A 51 -7.38 -9.07 4.11
C GLU A 51 -7.61 -10.59 4.15
N ASN A 52 -6.54 -11.33 4.35
CA ASN A 52 -6.59 -12.80 4.38
C ASN A 52 -6.78 -13.34 5.81
N GLY A 53 -7.29 -12.53 6.74
CA GLY A 53 -7.60 -12.96 8.09
C GLY A 53 -6.37 -13.21 8.95
N PHE A 54 -5.30 -12.43 8.75
CA PHE A 54 -4.02 -12.55 9.46
C PHE A 54 -3.33 -13.88 9.15
N GLU A 55 -3.46 -14.33 7.91
CA GLU A 55 -2.80 -15.54 7.39
C GLU A 55 -2.11 -15.21 6.08
N ILE A 56 -1.08 -16.00 5.75
CA ILE A 56 -0.38 -15.85 4.48
C ILE A 56 -1.16 -16.60 3.39
N SER A 57 -1.27 -15.99 2.22
CA SER A 57 -1.92 -16.61 1.07
C SER A 57 -1.20 -17.91 0.67
N ALA A 58 -1.94 -18.85 0.08
CA ALA A 58 -1.38 -20.10 -0.41
C ALA A 58 -0.19 -19.84 -1.34
N GLY A 59 0.96 -20.43 -1.04
CA GLY A 59 2.20 -20.21 -1.80
C GLY A 59 2.96 -18.96 -1.43
N GLY A 60 2.48 -18.15 -0.48
CA GLY A 60 3.17 -16.94 -0.01
C GLY A 60 4.20 -17.25 1.07
N ASP A 61 4.97 -16.24 1.43
CA ASP A 61 6.02 -16.31 2.43
C ASP A 61 5.71 -15.31 3.54
N ILE A 62 5.66 -15.79 4.78
CA ILE A 62 5.38 -14.93 5.94
C ILE A 62 6.41 -13.81 6.11
N ALA A 63 7.61 -13.99 5.58
CA ALA A 63 8.68 -12.98 5.65
C ALA A 63 8.70 -12.03 4.46
N ASP A 64 7.76 -12.14 3.52
CA ASP A 64 7.68 -11.27 2.35
C ASP A 64 7.10 -9.91 2.74
N PRO A 65 7.88 -8.81 2.65
CA PRO A 65 7.37 -7.48 3.01
C PRO A 65 6.12 -7.05 2.24
N SER A 66 5.92 -7.53 1.01
CA SER A 66 4.77 -7.15 0.20
C SER A 66 3.43 -7.69 0.73
N GLU A 67 3.46 -8.70 1.61
CA GLU A 67 2.24 -9.19 2.26
C GLU A 67 1.68 -8.18 3.26
N TYR A 68 2.51 -7.24 3.70
CA TYR A 68 2.18 -6.29 4.77
C TYR A 68 2.09 -4.85 4.29
N SER A 69 2.27 -4.61 3.00
CA SER A 69 2.17 -3.29 2.42
C SER A 69 0.86 -3.12 1.65
N LEU A 70 0.46 -1.87 1.48
CA LEU A 70 -0.59 -1.53 0.54
C LEU A 70 0.04 -1.28 -0.82
N SER A 71 -0.58 -1.80 -1.88
CA SER A 71 -0.18 -1.46 -3.24
C SER A 71 -0.82 -0.15 -3.64
N THR A 72 0.01 0.81 -4.02
CA THR A 72 -0.42 2.10 -4.54
C THR A 72 0.38 2.40 -5.81
N TYR A 73 -0.03 3.44 -6.54
CA TYR A 73 0.62 3.80 -7.80
C TYR A 73 0.70 5.31 -7.91
N THR A 74 1.82 5.83 -8.39
CA THR A 74 1.95 7.29 -8.59
C THR A 74 1.31 7.75 -9.88
N LYS A 75 0.96 6.82 -10.79
CA LYS A 75 0.35 7.17 -12.09
C LYS A 75 -1.01 6.52 -12.23
N PHE A 76 -2.00 7.32 -12.60
CA PHE A 76 -3.36 6.83 -12.81
C PHE A 76 -3.42 5.71 -13.84
N ARG A 77 -2.64 5.78 -14.91
CA ARG A 77 -2.62 4.75 -15.96
C ARG A 77 -2.35 3.35 -15.41
N ASP A 78 -1.60 3.25 -14.32
CA ASP A 78 -1.23 1.95 -13.74
C ASP A 78 -2.30 1.38 -12.83
N VAL A 79 -3.16 2.22 -12.28
CA VAL A 79 -4.23 1.79 -11.37
C VAL A 79 -5.57 1.64 -12.06
N LYS A 80 -5.79 2.32 -13.18
CA LYS A 80 -7.12 2.35 -13.83
C LYS A 80 -7.61 0.98 -14.29
N ARG A 81 -6.70 0.02 -14.49
CA ARG A 81 -7.08 -1.34 -14.86
C ARG A 81 -8.05 -1.98 -13.85
N PHE A 82 -7.95 -1.60 -12.57
CA PHE A 82 -8.81 -2.13 -11.52
C PHE A 82 -10.26 -1.66 -11.67
N MET A 83 -10.51 -0.55 -12.33
CA MET A 83 -11.85 -0.02 -12.52
C MET A 83 -12.77 -0.93 -13.34
N LYS A 84 -12.18 -1.86 -14.09
CA LYS A 84 -12.93 -2.79 -14.94
C LYS A 84 -13.08 -4.17 -14.29
N LEU A 85 -12.58 -4.34 -13.07
CA LEU A 85 -12.57 -5.61 -12.36
C LEU A 85 -13.55 -5.56 -11.19
N ASP A 86 -14.16 -6.71 -10.91
CA ASP A 86 -14.88 -6.88 -9.65
C ASP A 86 -13.89 -7.34 -8.59
N SER A 87 -14.03 -6.79 -7.41
CA SER A 87 -13.19 -7.15 -6.28
C SER A 87 -13.68 -8.43 -5.61
N ARG A 88 -12.93 -8.87 -4.60
CA ARG A 88 -13.34 -9.98 -3.73
C ARG A 88 -14.68 -9.72 -3.03
N TYR A 89 -15.14 -8.46 -2.99
CA TYR A 89 -16.43 -8.10 -2.40
C TYR A 89 -17.56 -8.11 -3.43
N GLY A 90 -17.27 -8.49 -4.68
CA GLY A 90 -18.28 -8.58 -5.74
C GLY A 90 -18.77 -7.25 -6.29
N VAL A 91 -18.04 -6.17 -6.04
CA VAL A 91 -18.36 -4.83 -6.52
C VAL A 91 -17.19 -4.25 -7.30
N PRO A 92 -17.44 -3.32 -8.26
CA PRO A 92 -16.34 -2.68 -8.97
C PRO A 92 -15.45 -1.88 -8.03
N PHE A 93 -14.15 -1.85 -8.34
CA PHE A 93 -13.22 -1.00 -7.63
C PHE A 93 -13.53 0.47 -7.89
N VAL A 94 -13.32 1.31 -6.88
CA VAL A 94 -13.19 2.76 -7.10
C VAL A 94 -11.75 3.15 -6.84
N ILE A 95 -11.30 4.24 -7.47
CA ILE A 95 -9.93 4.70 -7.32
C ILE A 95 -9.91 5.91 -6.41
N ALA A 96 -9.07 5.87 -5.39
CA ALA A 96 -8.86 7.01 -4.49
C ALA A 96 -7.50 7.62 -4.75
N ARG A 97 -7.38 8.92 -4.53
CA ARG A 97 -6.14 9.69 -4.66
C ARG A 97 -5.84 10.38 -3.34
N GLY A 98 -4.59 10.38 -2.95
CA GLY A 98 -4.14 11.05 -1.73
C GLY A 98 -2.63 11.06 -1.65
N ILE A 99 -2.13 11.47 -0.48
CA ILE A 99 -0.70 11.61 -0.25
C ILE A 99 -0.27 10.65 0.87
N THR A 100 0.86 9.98 0.65
CA THR A 100 1.48 9.15 1.69
C THR A 100 2.17 10.07 2.69
N LYS A 101 1.48 10.40 3.78
CA LYS A 101 2.04 11.32 4.78
C LYS A 101 2.97 10.58 5.73
N PRO A 102 4.06 11.24 6.20
CA PRO A 102 4.95 10.65 7.20
C PRO A 102 4.24 10.16 8.45
N ALA A 103 3.14 10.81 8.85
CA ALA A 103 2.36 10.41 10.02
C ALA A 103 1.66 9.07 9.84
N HIS A 104 1.45 8.61 8.61
CA HIS A 104 0.68 7.39 8.32
C HIS A 104 1.55 6.15 8.14
N GLY A 105 2.81 6.30 7.77
CA GLY A 105 3.66 5.14 7.54
C GLY A 105 4.88 5.46 6.70
N ILE A 106 5.49 4.40 6.18
CA ILE A 106 6.66 4.49 5.32
C ILE A 106 6.36 3.86 3.97
N CYS A 107 7.04 4.32 2.93
CA CYS A 107 6.82 3.76 1.60
C CYS A 107 8.11 3.60 0.82
N LEU A 108 8.03 2.79 -0.23
CA LEU A 108 9.16 2.50 -1.11
C LEU A 108 8.63 2.31 -2.53
N GLU A 109 9.12 3.14 -3.44
CA GLU A 109 8.81 2.96 -4.85
C GLU A 109 9.52 1.73 -5.40
N THR A 110 8.78 0.86 -6.06
CA THR A 110 9.36 -0.34 -6.69
C THR A 110 10.48 0.03 -7.65
N LYS A 111 10.33 1.13 -8.37
CA LYS A 111 11.34 1.67 -9.28
C LYS A 111 12.67 1.93 -8.57
N GLU A 112 12.60 2.45 -7.34
CA GLU A 112 13.81 2.79 -6.59
C GLU A 112 14.64 1.55 -6.25
N TRP A 113 14.03 0.55 -5.61
CA TRP A 113 14.81 -0.62 -5.20
C TRP A 113 15.23 -1.49 -6.38
N LYS A 114 14.43 -1.57 -7.43
CA LYS A 114 14.82 -2.30 -8.64
C LYS A 114 15.98 -1.63 -9.34
N SER A 115 16.01 -0.30 -9.38
CA SER A 115 17.14 0.45 -9.93
C SER A 115 18.43 0.13 -9.19
N LYS A 116 18.38 0.03 -7.88
CA LYS A 116 19.56 -0.32 -7.05
C LYS A 116 20.06 -1.74 -7.32
N LEU A 117 19.21 -2.62 -7.82
CA LEU A 117 19.56 -3.99 -8.20
C LEU A 117 19.89 -4.12 -9.69
N GLY A 118 19.92 -3.01 -10.43
CA GLY A 118 20.20 -3.02 -11.86
C GLY A 118 19.05 -3.53 -12.71
N ILE A 119 17.84 -3.58 -12.17
CA ILE A 119 16.65 -4.09 -12.86
C ILE A 119 15.84 -2.91 -13.40
N LYS A 120 15.49 -2.96 -14.69
CA LYS A 120 14.61 -1.94 -15.29
C LYS A 120 13.18 -2.17 -14.86
N TYR A 121 12.48 -1.08 -14.51
CA TYR A 121 11.08 -1.14 -14.12
C TYR A 121 10.37 0.10 -14.66
N LYS A 122 9.28 -0.11 -15.38
CA LYS A 122 8.53 0.98 -16.03
C LYS A 122 7.24 1.37 -15.30
N GLY A 123 6.87 0.63 -14.28
CA GLY A 123 5.65 0.90 -13.52
C GLY A 123 5.84 2.00 -12.49
N SER A 124 4.75 2.34 -11.82
CA SER A 124 4.74 3.35 -10.77
C SER A 124 4.30 2.80 -9.42
N HIS A 125 4.40 1.49 -9.22
CA HIS A 125 4.00 0.83 -7.98
C HIS A 125 4.78 1.36 -6.78
N VAL A 126 4.07 1.58 -5.67
CA VAL A 126 4.65 1.98 -4.39
C VAL A 126 4.10 1.06 -3.32
N ASP A 127 5.00 0.44 -2.56
CA ASP A 127 4.62 -0.29 -1.35
C ASP A 127 4.50 0.71 -0.21
N TRP A 128 3.40 0.62 0.54
CA TRP A 128 3.11 1.55 1.64
C TRP A 128 2.78 0.75 2.90
N TRP A 129 3.66 0.81 3.89
CA TRP A 129 3.48 0.12 5.17
C TRP A 129 2.93 1.10 6.18
N LEU A 130 1.70 0.88 6.63
CA LEU A 130 1.01 1.80 7.54
C LEU A 130 1.38 1.55 8.99
N TYR A 131 1.46 2.64 9.75
CA TYR A 131 1.53 2.57 11.21
C TYR A 131 0.20 2.07 11.75
N GLU A 132 0.23 1.46 12.95
CA GLU A 132 -0.93 0.76 13.51
C GLU A 132 -2.19 1.61 13.60
N ASN A 133 -2.07 2.87 13.99
CA ASN A 133 -3.22 3.74 14.19
C ASN A 133 -3.47 4.70 13.04
N ALA A 134 -2.84 4.47 11.89
CA ALA A 134 -3.03 5.33 10.73
C ALA A 134 -4.43 5.17 10.15
N ARG A 135 -5.01 6.27 9.72
CA ARG A 135 -6.35 6.31 9.10
C ARG A 135 -6.30 7.10 7.79
N PRO A 136 -5.46 6.68 6.82
CA PRO A 136 -5.25 7.46 5.60
C PRO A 136 -6.50 7.61 4.75
N TRP A 137 -7.46 6.69 4.84
CA TRP A 137 -8.71 6.77 4.08
C TRP A 137 -9.50 8.04 4.40
N GLU A 138 -9.28 8.65 5.55
CA GLU A 138 -9.97 9.89 5.93
C GLU A 138 -9.45 11.10 5.14
N GLU A 139 -8.29 10.97 4.49
CA GLU A 139 -7.65 12.05 3.73
C GLU A 139 -7.51 11.73 2.24
N PHE A 140 -8.01 10.58 1.79
CA PHE A 140 -8.04 10.22 0.38
C PHE A 140 -9.42 10.53 -0.18
N GLU A 141 -9.47 10.87 -1.46
CA GLU A 141 -10.72 11.20 -2.14
C GLU A 141 -10.90 10.29 -3.35
N GLU A 142 -12.14 9.91 -3.61
CA GLU A 142 -12.46 9.13 -4.80
C GLU A 142 -12.21 9.99 -6.05
N VAL A 143 -11.54 9.40 -7.05
CA VAL A 143 -11.32 10.07 -8.34
C VAL A 143 -12.58 9.92 -9.18
N ILE A 144 -13.17 11.05 -9.55
CA ILE A 144 -14.39 11.08 -10.35
C ILE A 144 -14.00 10.85 -11.81
N GLU A 145 -14.80 10.05 -12.53
CA GLU A 145 -14.48 9.59 -13.88
C GLU A 145 -14.08 10.71 -14.86
N ASN A 146 -14.70 11.87 -14.76
CA ASN A 146 -14.41 12.98 -15.67
C ASN A 146 -13.13 13.77 -15.33
N GLU A 147 -12.39 13.34 -14.32
CA GLU A 147 -11.12 13.95 -13.94
C GLU A 147 -9.92 13.23 -14.54
N TYR A 148 -10.16 12.19 -15.31
CA TYR A 148 -9.08 11.40 -15.91
C TYR A 148 -8.54 12.06 -17.17
#